data_8176c0def811a77536d3ea80a213c48b
#
_entry.id   8176c0def811a77536d3ea80a213c48b
#
_cell.length_a   1.000
_cell.length_b   1.000
_cell.length_c   1.000
_cell.angle_alpha   90.00
_cell.angle_beta   90.00
_cell.angle_gamma   90.00
#
_symmetry.space_group_name_H-M   'P 1'
#
loop_
_entity.id
_entity.type
_entity.pdbx_description
1 polymer ?
#
loop_
_entity_poly.entity_id
_entity_poly.type
_entity_poly.pdbx_seq_one_letter_code
_entity_poly.pdbx_strand_id
1 'polypeptide(L)'
;AWIYAIKNNEVLFNHPLQRREGQWNAQQQAKFIRLLLKRIPLTFTYAERIKGNDSLLDGIQRFSTLRDFIADEFALASDTKPVIVKGQNKEIAGKKFSELDEPTQQTLLNEEMHVMELVDASEEDILDLFEGLNSGKSLNAKQMRTIYENKELRETVRQLAEHEFIKINTTLAQKKNATD
;
A
#
# COMPACT_ATOMS: atom_id res chain seq x y z
N ALA A 1 -2.13 15.87 5.44
CA ALA A 1 -1.38 15.26 6.54
C ALA A 1 -0.63 14.00 6.06
N TRP A 2 -1.28 12.92 5.63
CA TRP A 2 -0.64 11.64 5.27
C TRP A 2 0.29 11.70 4.06
N ILE A 3 -0.01 12.47 3.03
CA ILE A 3 0.90 12.67 1.89
C ILE A 3 2.21 13.30 2.34
N TYR A 4 2.15 14.23 3.30
CA TYR A 4 3.35 14.81 3.90
C TYR A 4 4.14 13.78 4.71
N ALA A 5 3.46 12.98 5.53
CA ALA A 5 4.06 11.92 6.33
C ALA A 5 4.74 10.84 5.44
N ILE A 6 4.11 10.46 4.32
CA ILE A 6 4.70 9.56 3.33
C ILE A 6 5.99 10.17 2.72
N LYS A 7 5.95 11.44 2.32
CA LYS A 7 7.11 12.12 1.73
C LYS A 7 8.29 12.25 2.70
N ASN A 8 8.00 12.38 4.00
CA ASN A 8 9.01 12.53 5.03
C ASN A 8 9.46 11.21 5.67
N ASN A 9 9.04 10.07 5.11
CA ASN A 9 9.32 8.74 5.67
C ASN A 9 8.83 8.55 7.14
N GLU A 10 7.79 9.26 7.53
CA GLU A 10 7.15 9.09 8.84
C GLU A 10 6.25 7.84 8.86
N VAL A 11 5.86 7.36 7.67
CA VAL A 11 5.08 6.14 7.46
C VAL A 11 6.03 5.04 6.97
N LEU A 12 6.07 3.93 7.69
CA LEU A 12 6.90 2.77 7.37
C LEU A 12 6.10 1.74 6.59
N PHE A 13 6.69 1.25 5.50
CA PHE A 13 6.11 0.26 4.60
C PHE A 13 6.67 -1.15 4.81
N ASN A 14 7.41 -1.37 5.89
CA ASN A 14 8.19 -2.58 6.12
C ASN A 14 7.67 -3.44 7.28
N HIS A 15 6.40 -3.32 7.66
CA HIS A 15 5.84 -4.15 8.73
C HIS A 15 5.97 -5.64 8.39
N PRO A 16 6.45 -6.50 9.33
CA PRO A 16 6.72 -7.91 9.08
C PRO A 16 5.56 -8.73 8.53
N LEU A 17 4.33 -8.40 8.93
CA LEU A 17 3.12 -9.11 8.51
C LEU A 17 2.58 -8.64 7.16
N GLN A 18 3.05 -7.51 6.64
CA GLN A 18 2.55 -6.94 5.39
C GLN A 18 3.10 -7.66 4.15
N ARG A 19 2.27 -7.64 3.09
CA ARG A 19 2.70 -8.00 1.75
C ARG A 19 3.71 -6.96 1.24
N ARG A 20 4.59 -7.36 0.31
CA ARG A 20 5.47 -6.42 -0.36
C ARG A 20 4.66 -5.38 -1.15
N GLU A 21 5.23 -4.18 -1.31
CA GLU A 21 4.69 -3.14 -2.19
C GLU A 21 4.60 -3.61 -3.65
N GLY A 22 3.88 -2.86 -4.48
CA GLY A 22 3.87 -3.05 -5.93
C GLY A 22 3.15 -4.30 -6.43
N GLN A 23 2.23 -4.87 -5.65
CA GLN A 23 1.46 -6.04 -6.08
C GLN A 23 0.24 -5.68 -6.96
N TRP A 24 -0.19 -4.42 -6.95
CA TRP A 24 -1.29 -3.98 -7.79
C TRP A 24 -0.84 -3.79 -9.24
N ASN A 25 -1.66 -4.29 -10.17
CA ASN A 25 -1.48 -4.00 -11.59
C ASN A 25 -1.96 -2.59 -11.96
N ALA A 26 -1.69 -2.14 -13.19
CA ALA A 26 -2.01 -0.80 -13.66
C ALA A 26 -3.51 -0.44 -13.52
N GLN A 27 -4.42 -1.40 -13.79
CA GLN A 27 -5.86 -1.17 -13.66
C GLN A 27 -6.28 -1.01 -12.20
N GLN A 28 -5.70 -1.78 -11.29
CA GLN A 28 -5.98 -1.66 -9.85
C GLN A 28 -5.48 -0.31 -9.30
N GLN A 29 -4.28 0.10 -9.69
CA GLN A 29 -3.71 1.40 -9.34
C GLN A 29 -4.57 2.55 -9.88
N ALA A 30 -4.92 2.52 -11.16
CA ALA A 30 -5.77 3.53 -11.80
C ALA A 30 -7.17 3.60 -11.18
N LYS A 31 -7.77 2.45 -10.87
CA LYS A 31 -9.06 2.37 -10.18
C LYS A 31 -9.00 3.05 -8.81
N PHE A 32 -7.95 2.80 -8.05
CA PHE A 32 -7.76 3.38 -6.73
C PHE A 32 -7.60 4.91 -6.81
N ILE A 33 -6.70 5.42 -7.66
CA ILE A 33 -6.53 6.88 -7.85
C ILE A 33 -7.85 7.53 -8.29
N ARG A 34 -8.59 6.88 -9.20
CA ARG A 34 -9.89 7.37 -9.65
C ARG A 34 -10.92 7.42 -8.50
N LEU A 35 -10.92 6.45 -7.58
CA LEU A 35 -11.82 6.47 -6.41
C LEU A 35 -11.50 7.64 -5.49
N LEU A 36 -10.22 7.93 -5.24
CA LEU A 36 -9.80 9.11 -4.47
C LEU A 36 -10.26 10.41 -5.14
N LEU A 37 -10.04 10.57 -6.44
CA LEU A 37 -10.49 11.76 -7.19
C LEU A 37 -12.01 11.95 -7.18
N LYS A 38 -12.79 10.86 -7.03
CA LYS A 38 -14.23 10.88 -6.86
C LYS A 38 -14.67 11.14 -5.41
N ARG A 39 -13.73 11.22 -4.48
CA ARG A 39 -14.00 11.35 -3.04
C ARG A 39 -14.91 10.23 -2.52
N ILE A 40 -14.75 9.03 -3.04
CA ILE A 40 -15.47 7.86 -2.54
C ILE A 40 -14.79 7.41 -1.26
N PRO A 41 -15.53 7.35 -0.12
CA PRO A 41 -14.96 6.89 1.14
C PRO A 41 -14.31 5.53 0.99
N LEU A 42 -13.06 5.42 1.40
CA LEU A 42 -12.32 4.17 1.42
C LEU A 42 -12.38 3.55 2.82
N THR A 43 -12.14 2.25 2.89
CA THR A 43 -12.00 1.55 4.17
C THR A 43 -10.80 2.08 4.95
N PHE A 44 -10.88 2.01 6.26
CA PHE A 44 -9.79 2.37 7.15
C PHE A 44 -8.51 1.61 6.79
N THR A 45 -7.39 2.24 7.10
CA THR A 45 -6.05 1.65 7.11
C THR A 45 -5.64 1.46 8.57
N TYR A 46 -4.86 0.45 8.85
CA TYR A 46 -4.35 0.19 10.19
C TYR A 46 -2.84 0.32 10.21
N ALA A 47 -2.33 0.96 11.24
CA ALA A 47 -0.89 1.12 11.47
C ALA A 47 -0.56 0.82 12.94
N GLU A 48 0.60 0.23 13.17
CA GLU A 48 1.19 0.10 14.49
C GLU A 48 2.15 1.27 14.73
N ARG A 49 2.02 1.95 15.86
CA ARG A 49 2.95 3.00 16.28
C ARG A 49 4.22 2.38 16.84
N ILE A 50 5.32 2.43 16.08
CA ILE A 50 6.62 1.89 16.47
C ILE A 50 7.63 3.04 16.57
N LYS A 51 8.13 3.31 17.78
CA LYS A 51 9.17 4.34 18.03
C LYS A 51 8.85 5.70 17.39
N GLY A 52 7.58 6.10 17.42
CA GLY A 52 7.12 7.38 16.88
C GLY A 52 6.77 7.39 15.40
N ASN A 53 7.01 6.28 14.68
CA ASN A 53 6.62 6.12 13.28
C ASN A 53 5.43 5.18 13.14
N ASP A 54 4.63 5.38 12.10
CA ASP A 54 3.48 4.53 11.79
C ASP A 54 3.88 3.43 10.81
N SER A 55 3.92 2.18 11.30
CA SER A 55 4.16 1.01 10.47
C SER A 55 2.84 0.44 9.99
N LEU A 56 2.60 0.45 8.68
CA LEU A 56 1.32 0.02 8.10
C LEU A 56 1.08 -1.46 8.32
N LEU A 57 -0.07 -1.82 8.92
CA LEU A 57 -0.57 -3.20 9.05
C LEU A 57 -1.49 -3.58 7.89
N ASP A 58 -2.23 -2.62 7.35
CA ASP A 58 -3.04 -2.78 6.13
C ASP A 58 -2.92 -1.52 5.28
N GLY A 59 -3.25 -1.64 4.00
CA GLY A 59 -3.26 -0.52 3.07
C GLY A 59 -1.94 -0.21 2.38
N ILE A 60 -0.91 -1.05 2.52
CA ILE A 60 0.39 -0.82 1.87
C ILE A 60 0.27 -0.56 0.36
N GLN A 61 -0.61 -1.30 -0.35
CA GLN A 61 -0.82 -1.11 -1.78
C GLN A 61 -1.48 0.24 -2.09
N ARG A 62 -2.35 0.72 -1.22
CA ARG A 62 -3.02 2.03 -1.35
C ARG A 62 -2.02 3.17 -1.17
N PHE A 63 -1.23 3.11 -0.11
CA PHE A 63 -0.26 4.15 0.20
C PHE A 63 0.92 4.16 -0.78
N SER A 64 1.47 3.01 -1.16
CA SER A 64 2.53 2.94 -2.16
C SER A 64 2.04 3.43 -3.53
N THR A 65 0.84 3.04 -3.96
CA THR A 65 0.26 3.54 -5.21
C THR A 65 0.10 5.06 -5.21
N LEU A 66 -0.38 5.64 -4.09
CA LEU A 66 -0.54 7.10 -4.00
C LEU A 66 0.81 7.81 -4.01
N ARG A 67 1.79 7.31 -3.25
CA ARG A 67 3.17 7.82 -3.25
C ARG A 67 3.78 7.81 -4.65
N ASP A 68 3.74 6.66 -5.30
CA ASP A 68 4.37 6.44 -6.59
C ASP A 68 3.69 7.25 -7.70
N PHE A 69 2.37 7.41 -7.64
CA PHE A 69 1.64 8.26 -8.58
C PHE A 69 2.01 9.74 -8.41
N ILE A 70 2.05 10.25 -7.17
CA ILE A 70 2.44 11.66 -6.89
C ILE A 70 3.92 11.92 -7.27
N ALA A 71 4.75 10.89 -7.22
CA ALA A 71 6.15 10.95 -7.65
C ALA A 71 6.34 10.79 -9.18
N ASP A 72 5.24 10.70 -9.96
CA ASP A 72 5.26 10.46 -11.41
C ASP A 72 5.92 9.14 -11.84
N GLU A 73 5.94 8.12 -10.97
CA GLU A 73 6.56 6.83 -11.26
C GLU A 73 5.75 6.01 -12.28
N PHE A 74 4.43 6.26 -12.40
CA PHE A 74 3.59 5.62 -13.40
C PHE A 74 2.49 6.55 -13.93
N ALA A 75 1.97 6.21 -15.12
CA ALA A 75 0.77 6.82 -15.69
C ALA A 75 -0.46 5.96 -15.42
N LEU A 76 -1.63 6.60 -15.31
CA LEU A 76 -2.90 5.88 -15.21
C LEU A 76 -3.13 5.01 -16.46
N ALA A 77 -3.81 3.88 -16.28
CA ALA A 77 -4.11 2.99 -17.39
C ALA A 77 -4.89 3.74 -18.50
N SER A 78 -4.62 3.41 -19.76
CA SER A 78 -5.19 4.08 -20.93
C SER A 78 -6.71 3.94 -21.07
N ASP A 79 -7.30 2.95 -20.38
CA ASP A 79 -8.73 2.67 -20.30
C ASP A 79 -9.39 3.29 -19.04
N THR A 80 -8.66 4.13 -18.31
CA THR A 80 -9.18 4.78 -17.10
C THR A 80 -10.30 5.73 -17.45
N LYS A 81 -11.48 5.51 -16.86
CA LYS A 81 -12.65 6.37 -17.10
C LYS A 81 -12.43 7.78 -16.55
N PRO A 82 -12.99 8.81 -17.17
CA PRO A 82 -12.92 10.18 -16.69
C PRO A 82 -13.54 10.35 -15.30
N VAL A 83 -13.23 11.46 -14.66
CA VAL A 83 -13.77 11.85 -13.35
C VAL A 83 -14.39 13.25 -13.41
N ILE A 84 -15.34 13.49 -12.53
CA ILE A 84 -15.88 14.85 -12.34
C ILE A 84 -15.12 15.48 -11.18
N VAL A 85 -14.42 16.58 -11.45
CA VAL A 85 -13.72 17.40 -10.45
C VAL A 85 -14.27 18.82 -10.53
N LYS A 86 -14.76 19.34 -9.41
CA LYS A 86 -15.37 20.67 -9.33
C LYS A 86 -16.43 20.91 -10.44
N GLY A 87 -17.25 19.90 -10.72
CA GLY A 87 -18.32 19.97 -11.72
C GLY A 87 -17.87 19.83 -13.18
N GLN A 88 -16.58 19.66 -13.45
CA GLN A 88 -16.03 19.50 -14.80
C GLN A 88 -15.59 18.06 -15.06
N ASN A 89 -15.90 17.54 -16.25
CA ASN A 89 -15.40 16.24 -16.67
C ASN A 89 -13.91 16.35 -17.01
N LYS A 90 -13.09 15.49 -16.41
CA LYS A 90 -11.63 15.47 -16.57
C LYS A 90 -11.17 14.13 -17.12
N GLU A 91 -10.53 14.17 -18.28
CA GLU A 91 -9.85 13.02 -18.85
C GLU A 91 -8.52 12.80 -18.12
N ILE A 92 -8.38 11.62 -17.53
CA ILE A 92 -7.21 11.24 -16.72
C ILE A 92 -6.48 10.01 -17.25
N ALA A 93 -7.05 9.33 -18.27
CA ALA A 93 -6.45 8.14 -18.88
C ALA A 93 -5.05 8.43 -19.43
N GLY A 94 -4.11 7.53 -19.16
CA GLY A 94 -2.75 7.62 -19.66
C GLY A 94 -1.89 8.74 -19.05
N LYS A 95 -2.43 9.52 -18.12
CA LYS A 95 -1.74 10.66 -17.52
C LYS A 95 -0.96 10.28 -16.26
N LYS A 96 0.19 10.89 -16.09
CA LYS A 96 0.92 10.99 -14.83
C LYS A 96 0.31 12.09 -13.95
N PHE A 97 0.72 12.15 -12.69
CA PHE A 97 0.21 13.16 -11.74
C PHE A 97 0.52 14.59 -12.22
N SER A 98 1.74 14.84 -12.69
CA SER A 98 2.15 16.17 -13.19
C SER A 98 1.39 16.62 -14.45
N GLU A 99 0.80 15.69 -15.20
CA GLU A 99 0.03 15.96 -16.42
C GLU A 99 -1.45 16.22 -16.15
N LEU A 100 -1.90 16.05 -14.90
CA LEU A 100 -3.23 16.42 -14.47
C LEU A 100 -3.31 17.94 -14.31
N ASP A 101 -4.49 18.50 -14.55
CA ASP A 101 -4.73 19.93 -14.28
C ASP A 101 -4.67 20.22 -12.76
N GLU A 102 -4.32 21.46 -12.42
CA GLU A 102 -4.13 21.89 -11.02
C GLU A 102 -5.35 21.57 -10.13
N PRO A 103 -6.62 21.81 -10.53
CA PRO A 103 -7.76 21.42 -9.69
C PRO A 103 -7.85 19.94 -9.41
N THR A 104 -7.44 19.08 -10.35
CA THR A 104 -7.43 17.61 -10.18
C THR A 104 -6.29 17.18 -9.26
N GLN A 105 -5.09 17.75 -9.43
CA GLN A 105 -3.97 17.53 -8.52
C GLN A 105 -4.33 17.93 -7.08
N GLN A 106 -4.87 19.11 -6.89
CA GLN A 106 -5.28 19.62 -5.57
C GLN A 106 -6.38 18.75 -4.93
N THR A 107 -7.31 18.23 -5.71
CA THR A 107 -8.32 17.29 -5.20
C THR A 107 -7.66 16.04 -4.63
N LEU A 108 -6.67 15.47 -5.32
CA LEU A 108 -5.96 14.29 -4.82
C LEU A 108 -5.09 14.60 -3.59
N LEU A 109 -4.36 15.73 -3.61
CA LEU A 109 -3.49 16.13 -2.51
C LEU A 109 -4.22 16.44 -1.21
N ASN A 110 -5.48 16.91 -1.32
CA ASN A 110 -6.33 17.25 -0.17
C ASN A 110 -7.25 16.11 0.27
N GLU A 111 -7.14 14.93 -0.36
CA GLU A 111 -7.95 13.78 0.05
C GLU A 111 -7.47 13.24 1.40
N GLU A 112 -8.42 12.89 2.25
CA GLU A 112 -8.14 12.36 3.58
C GLU A 112 -8.09 10.83 3.54
N MET A 113 -7.03 10.27 4.10
CA MET A 113 -6.88 8.83 4.32
C MET A 113 -7.07 8.56 5.82
N HIS A 114 -8.08 7.78 6.17
CA HIS A 114 -8.34 7.43 7.56
C HIS A 114 -7.44 6.28 7.99
N VAL A 115 -6.62 6.53 8.99
CA VAL A 115 -5.71 5.54 9.57
C VAL A 115 -6.05 5.35 11.04
N MET A 116 -6.24 4.09 11.42
CA MET A 116 -6.43 3.66 12.80
C MET A 116 -5.07 3.22 13.35
N GLU A 117 -4.56 3.97 14.31
CA GLU A 117 -3.28 3.67 14.96
C GLU A 117 -3.48 2.72 16.15
N LEU A 118 -2.69 1.65 16.19
CA LEU A 118 -2.55 0.81 17.35
C LEU A 118 -1.35 1.31 18.15
N VAL A 119 -1.61 1.75 19.37
CA VAL A 119 -0.59 2.24 20.30
C VAL A 119 -0.46 1.22 21.43
N ASP A 120 0.77 0.83 21.72
CA ASP A 120 1.10 -0.13 22.79
C ASP A 120 0.34 -1.48 22.67
N ALA A 121 0.01 -1.88 21.44
CA ALA A 121 -0.63 -3.17 21.17
C ALA A 121 0.35 -4.33 21.40
N SER A 122 -0.14 -5.42 21.97
CA SER A 122 0.64 -6.64 22.08
C SER A 122 0.82 -7.30 20.70
N GLU A 123 1.82 -8.18 20.56
CA GLU A 123 2.01 -8.94 19.30
C GLU A 123 0.78 -9.82 19.00
N GLU A 124 0.11 -10.34 20.03
CA GLU A 124 -1.12 -11.13 19.91
C GLU A 124 -2.28 -10.29 19.36
N ASP A 125 -2.51 -9.08 19.90
CA ASP A 125 -3.55 -8.17 19.40
C ASP A 125 -3.33 -7.80 17.92
N ILE A 126 -2.08 -7.59 17.52
CA ILE A 126 -1.73 -7.28 16.14
C ILE A 126 -2.01 -8.48 15.22
N LEU A 127 -1.68 -9.68 15.65
CA LEU A 127 -1.94 -10.91 14.89
C LEU A 127 -3.45 -11.14 14.74
N ASP A 128 -4.21 -11.01 15.81
CA ASP A 128 -5.67 -11.16 15.80
C ASP A 128 -6.33 -10.15 14.86
N LEU A 129 -5.90 -8.89 14.92
CA LEU A 129 -6.37 -7.88 13.98
C LEU A 129 -6.05 -8.24 12.54
N PHE A 130 -4.82 -8.67 12.28
CA PHE A 130 -4.37 -9.03 10.93
C PHE A 130 -5.16 -10.24 10.38
N GLU A 131 -5.42 -11.26 11.19
CA GLU A 131 -6.30 -12.37 10.82
C GLU A 131 -7.73 -11.89 10.55
N GLY A 132 -8.26 -11.03 11.40
CA GLY A 132 -9.59 -10.43 11.22
C GLY A 132 -9.72 -9.65 9.91
N LEU A 133 -8.74 -8.82 9.57
CA LEU A 133 -8.71 -8.05 8.32
C LEU A 133 -8.62 -8.94 7.07
N ASN A 134 -8.01 -10.11 7.19
CA ASN A 134 -7.86 -11.07 6.09
C ASN A 134 -8.93 -12.17 6.07
N SER A 135 -9.88 -12.20 7.02
CA SER A 135 -10.91 -13.24 7.14
C SER A 135 -11.80 -13.41 5.92
N GLY A 136 -11.85 -12.44 5.00
CA GLY A 136 -12.54 -12.53 3.70
C GLY A 136 -11.71 -13.09 2.56
N LYS A 137 -10.40 -13.34 2.76
CA LYS A 137 -9.48 -13.94 1.77
C LYS A 137 -8.64 -14.96 2.50
N SER A 138 -8.69 -16.22 2.07
CA SER A 138 -7.81 -17.24 2.64
C SER A 138 -6.36 -16.77 2.56
N LEU A 139 -5.70 -16.75 3.70
CA LEU A 139 -4.25 -16.50 3.78
C LEU A 139 -3.54 -17.62 3.03
N ASN A 140 -2.56 -17.28 2.21
CA ASN A 140 -1.73 -18.32 1.60
C ASN A 140 -0.82 -18.97 2.66
N ALA A 141 -0.29 -20.15 2.36
CA ALA A 141 0.53 -20.93 3.31
C ALA A 141 1.71 -20.14 3.89
N LYS A 142 2.23 -19.14 3.16
CA LYS A 142 3.31 -18.29 3.64
C LYS A 142 2.82 -17.22 4.60
N GLN A 143 1.70 -16.56 4.30
CA GLN A 143 1.09 -15.61 5.23
C GLN A 143 0.77 -16.28 6.56
N MET A 144 0.24 -17.53 6.51
CA MET A 144 0.02 -18.34 7.71
C MET A 144 1.32 -18.62 8.44
N ARG A 145 2.39 -19.04 7.76
CA ARG A 145 3.70 -19.23 8.39
C ARG A 145 4.23 -17.96 9.03
N THR A 146 4.15 -16.82 8.36
CA THR A 146 4.62 -15.53 8.90
C THR A 146 3.89 -15.15 10.19
N ILE A 147 2.60 -15.48 10.30
CA ILE A 147 1.80 -15.23 11.50
C ILE A 147 2.29 -16.09 12.67
N TYR A 148 2.58 -17.39 12.43
CA TYR A 148 2.94 -18.35 13.47
C TYR A 148 4.44 -18.47 13.73
N GLU A 149 5.31 -17.89 12.88
CA GLU A 149 6.75 -17.88 13.09
C GLU A 149 7.17 -16.83 14.11
N ASN A 150 8.18 -17.14 14.93
CA ASN A 150 8.70 -16.15 15.88
C ASN A 150 9.40 -14.97 15.14
N LYS A 151 9.54 -13.85 15.84
CA LYS A 151 10.08 -12.61 15.29
C LYS A 151 11.49 -12.77 14.69
N GLU A 152 12.38 -13.52 15.37
CA GLU A 152 13.76 -13.75 14.91
C GLU A 152 13.79 -14.56 13.60
N LEU A 153 12.93 -15.57 13.48
CA LEU A 153 12.84 -16.38 12.28
C LEU A 153 12.30 -15.56 11.10
N ARG A 154 11.28 -14.73 11.33
CA ARG A 154 10.76 -13.80 10.31
C ARG A 154 11.85 -12.84 9.80
N GLU A 155 12.64 -12.28 10.71
CA GLU A 155 13.74 -11.37 10.36
C GLU A 155 14.82 -12.06 9.55
N THR A 156 15.21 -13.27 9.96
CA THR A 156 16.19 -14.10 9.26
C THR A 156 15.73 -14.47 7.85
N VAL A 157 14.48 -14.92 7.68
CA VAL A 157 13.91 -15.26 6.37
C VAL A 157 13.88 -14.01 5.47
N ARG A 158 13.56 -12.85 6.02
CA ARG A 158 13.55 -11.59 5.28
C ARG A 158 14.94 -11.17 4.79
N GLN A 159 15.96 -11.29 5.65
CA GLN A 159 17.36 -11.03 5.29
C GLN A 159 17.85 -12.01 4.21
N LEU A 160 17.50 -13.28 4.32
CA LEU A 160 17.84 -14.29 3.31
C LEU A 160 17.16 -14.00 1.96
N ALA A 161 15.88 -13.58 1.97
CA ALA A 161 15.16 -13.21 0.74
C ALA A 161 15.76 -11.98 0.03
N GLU A 162 16.45 -11.10 0.75
CA GLU A 162 17.19 -9.98 0.19
C GLU A 162 18.59 -10.36 -0.32
N HIS A 163 19.06 -11.59 -0.06
CA HIS A 163 20.36 -12.04 -0.53
C HIS A 163 20.42 -12.09 -2.07
N GLU A 164 21.53 -11.65 -2.63
CA GLU A 164 21.71 -11.48 -4.07
C GLU A 164 21.47 -12.78 -4.86
N PHE A 165 21.87 -13.92 -4.32
CA PHE A 165 21.62 -15.24 -4.90
C PHE A 165 20.13 -15.53 -5.07
N ILE A 166 19.31 -15.22 -4.07
CA ILE A 166 17.85 -15.41 -4.12
C ILE A 166 17.23 -14.44 -5.11
N LYS A 167 17.67 -13.16 -5.12
CA LYS A 167 17.18 -12.13 -6.05
C LYS A 167 17.40 -12.51 -7.52
N ILE A 168 18.50 -13.16 -7.82
CA ILE A 168 18.88 -13.57 -9.19
C ILE A 168 18.11 -14.83 -9.63
N ASN A 169 17.92 -15.79 -8.72
CA ASN A 169 17.42 -17.12 -9.04
C ASN A 169 15.90 -17.30 -8.85
N THR A 170 15.19 -16.28 -8.36
CA THR A 170 13.73 -16.38 -8.16
C THR A 170 12.95 -15.68 -9.27
N THR A 171 11.81 -16.26 -9.66
CA THR A 171 10.92 -15.67 -10.66
C THR A 171 10.19 -14.44 -10.09
N LEU A 172 9.73 -13.57 -10.97
CA LEU A 172 8.98 -12.37 -10.58
C LEU A 172 7.69 -12.74 -9.80
N ALA A 173 7.03 -13.84 -10.16
CA ALA A 173 5.85 -14.34 -9.47
C ALA A 173 6.19 -14.86 -8.07
N GLN A 174 7.28 -15.60 -7.93
CA GLN A 174 7.80 -16.05 -6.63
C GLN A 174 8.17 -14.85 -5.75
N LYS A 175 8.89 -13.86 -6.28
CA LYS A 175 9.23 -12.62 -5.56
C LYS A 175 8.00 -11.87 -5.07
N LYS A 176 6.98 -11.71 -5.93
CA LYS A 176 5.73 -11.02 -5.57
C LYS A 176 4.93 -11.75 -4.48
N ASN A 177 4.88 -13.06 -4.54
CA ASN A 177 4.16 -13.87 -3.55
C ASN A 177 5.03 -14.25 -2.36
N ALA A 178 6.32 -13.91 -2.41
CA ALA A 178 7.32 -14.28 -1.44
C ALA A 178 7.28 -15.79 -1.13
N THR A 179 7.24 -16.62 -2.19
CA THR A 179 7.20 -18.10 -2.15
C THR A 179 8.55 -18.72 -2.50
N ASP A 180 9.58 -17.96 -2.43
CA ASP A 180 10.99 -18.29 -2.67
C ASP A 180 11.63 -19.01 -1.47
#